data_5f770321a283cf053dd25b0cb948e2e8
#
_entry.id   5f770321a283cf053dd25b0cb948e2e8
#
_cell.length_a   1.000
_cell.length_b   1.000
_cell.length_c   1.000
_cell.angle_alpha   90.00
_cell.angle_beta   90.00
_cell.angle_gamma   90.00
#
_symmetry.space_group_name_H-M   'P 1'
#
loop_
_entity.id
_entity.type
_entity.pdbx_description
1 polymer ?
#
loop_
_entity_poly.entity_id
_entity_poly.type
_entity_poly.pdbx_seq_one_letter_code
_entity_poly.pdbx_strand_id
1 'polypeptide(L)'
;MKKIFSLGLVLLFFSGIPVFSASQEYVKKAIITKCNELGVEPAIMLSIAKTESGFRQEARGASGSIGVFQLMPGTAKHLGINPYDLNDNIKGGILYYKSMYNILGSREQAIAAYNLGLRPVKNCKCVPRSAQPFVNRIMKDYQYYKTH
;
A
#
# COMPACT_ATOMS: atom_id res chain seq x y z
N MET A 1 -45.75 35.17 -41.82
CA MET A 1 -44.40 35.37 -41.21
C MET A 1 -44.20 34.26 -40.17
N LYS A 2 -43.41 33.26 -40.50
CA LYS A 2 -43.10 32.13 -39.59
C LYS A 2 -41.77 32.49 -38.88
N LYS A 3 -41.80 32.63 -37.54
CA LYS A 3 -40.59 32.81 -36.72
C LYS A 3 -40.01 31.41 -36.45
N ILE A 4 -38.80 31.19 -36.96
CA ILE A 4 -38.01 29.99 -36.69
C ILE A 4 -37.27 30.25 -35.38
N PHE A 5 -37.60 29.51 -34.29
CA PHE A 5 -36.83 29.45 -33.06
C PHE A 5 -35.68 28.48 -33.27
N SER A 6 -34.48 28.99 -33.39
CA SER A 6 -33.25 28.21 -33.35
C SER A 6 -32.97 27.80 -31.92
N LEU A 7 -33.15 26.50 -31.63
CA LEU A 7 -32.80 25.90 -30.36
C LEU A 7 -31.29 25.61 -30.35
N GLY A 8 -30.50 26.52 -29.76
CA GLY A 8 -29.09 26.33 -29.60
C GLY A 8 -28.80 25.20 -28.61
N LEU A 9 -28.30 24.08 -29.12
CA LEU A 9 -27.79 22.95 -28.31
C LEU A 9 -26.48 23.36 -27.65
N VAL A 10 -26.54 23.72 -26.38
CA VAL A 10 -25.32 23.93 -25.56
C VAL A 10 -24.73 22.59 -25.20
N LEU A 11 -23.73 22.15 -25.94
CA LEU A 11 -22.90 21.00 -25.58
C LEU A 11 -21.99 21.41 -24.40
N LEU A 12 -22.39 21.05 -23.19
CA LEU A 12 -21.52 21.11 -22.01
C LEU A 12 -20.46 20.01 -22.18
N PHE A 13 -19.27 20.40 -22.66
CA PHE A 13 -18.08 19.56 -22.56
C PHE A 13 -17.71 19.47 -21.08
N PHE A 14 -18.09 18.38 -20.43
CA PHE A 14 -17.48 17.97 -19.19
C PHE A 14 -16.04 17.55 -19.52
N SER A 15 -15.11 18.50 -19.42
CA SER A 15 -13.68 18.20 -19.42
C SER A 15 -13.36 17.52 -18.10
N GLY A 16 -13.63 16.20 -18.02
CA GLY A 16 -13.12 15.37 -16.96
C GLY A 16 -11.59 15.40 -17.04
N ILE A 17 -10.95 16.09 -16.09
CA ILE A 17 -9.50 16.00 -15.93
C ILE A 17 -9.20 14.53 -15.68
N PRO A 18 -8.40 13.84 -16.52
CA PRO A 18 -8.06 12.45 -16.26
C PRO A 18 -7.33 12.39 -14.94
N VAL A 19 -7.95 11.75 -13.93
CA VAL A 19 -7.25 11.40 -12.69
C VAL A 19 -6.18 10.37 -13.09
N PHE A 20 -4.94 10.84 -13.23
CA PHE A 20 -3.81 10.00 -13.59
C PHE A 20 -3.47 9.12 -12.38
N SER A 21 -4.05 7.94 -12.32
CA SER A 21 -3.61 6.90 -11.38
C SER A 21 -2.24 6.38 -11.84
N ALA A 22 -1.28 6.36 -10.95
CA ALA A 22 0.04 5.79 -11.25
C ALA A 22 -0.12 4.32 -11.68
N SER A 23 0.51 3.93 -12.80
CA SER A 23 0.44 2.55 -13.27
C SER A 23 1.06 1.61 -12.22
N GLN A 24 0.55 0.38 -12.11
CA GLN A 24 1.11 -0.60 -11.17
C GLN A 24 2.61 -0.83 -11.39
N GLU A 25 3.07 -0.81 -12.64
CA GLU A 25 4.49 -0.96 -12.96
C GLU A 25 5.34 0.20 -12.44
N TYR A 26 4.83 1.42 -12.52
CA TYR A 26 5.49 2.58 -11.92
C TYR A 26 5.61 2.43 -10.40
N VAL A 27 4.52 2.02 -9.74
CA VAL A 27 4.49 1.81 -8.28
C VAL A 27 5.46 0.68 -7.86
N LYS A 28 5.50 -0.44 -8.59
CA LYS A 28 6.45 -1.53 -8.32
C LYS A 28 7.90 -1.06 -8.43
N LYS A 29 8.25 -0.32 -9.49
CA LYS A 29 9.59 0.25 -9.64
C LYS A 29 9.95 1.20 -8.49
N ALA A 30 9.03 2.06 -8.07
CA ALA A 30 9.22 2.96 -6.95
C ALA A 30 9.47 2.19 -5.64
N ILE A 31 8.73 1.10 -5.40
CA ILE A 31 8.94 0.22 -4.24
C ILE A 31 10.34 -0.40 -4.29
N ILE A 32 10.74 -0.98 -5.43
CA ILE A 32 12.06 -1.60 -5.57
C ILE A 32 13.18 -0.60 -5.28
N THR A 33 13.11 0.58 -5.89
CA THR A 33 14.09 1.65 -5.68
C THR A 33 14.18 2.03 -4.20
N LYS A 34 13.04 2.28 -3.56
CA LYS A 34 13.03 2.67 -2.15
C LYS A 34 13.47 1.54 -1.21
N CYS A 35 13.18 0.30 -1.53
CA CYS A 35 13.67 -0.86 -0.79
C CYS A 35 15.20 -0.94 -0.82
N ASN A 36 15.81 -0.75 -2.00
CA ASN A 36 17.26 -0.75 -2.15
C ASN A 36 17.92 0.39 -1.35
N GLU A 37 17.32 1.59 -1.36
CA GLU A 37 17.79 2.72 -0.56
C GLU A 37 17.72 2.45 0.95
N LEU A 38 16.70 1.75 1.41
CA LEU A 38 16.44 1.49 2.82
C LEU A 38 16.99 0.15 3.32
N GLY A 39 17.61 -0.65 2.45
CA GLY A 39 18.18 -1.95 2.80
C GLY A 39 17.12 -2.98 3.22
N VAL A 40 15.99 -3.02 2.50
CA VAL A 40 14.92 -4.01 2.68
C VAL A 40 14.75 -4.81 1.40
N GLU A 41 14.51 -6.11 1.52
CA GLU A 41 14.33 -7.00 0.37
C GLU A 41 13.07 -6.60 -0.43
N PRO A 42 13.18 -6.24 -1.75
CA PRO A 42 12.03 -5.77 -2.52
C PRO A 42 10.89 -6.78 -2.61
N ALA A 43 11.21 -8.08 -2.73
CA ALA A 43 10.21 -9.14 -2.91
C ALA A 43 9.16 -9.17 -1.78
N ILE A 44 9.57 -8.93 -0.53
CA ILE A 44 8.63 -8.92 0.59
C ILE A 44 7.72 -7.69 0.54
N MET A 45 8.25 -6.53 0.18
CA MET A 45 7.46 -5.30 0.12
C MET A 45 6.50 -5.27 -1.08
N LEU A 46 6.90 -5.85 -2.23
CA LEU A 46 5.99 -6.07 -3.35
C LEU A 46 4.82 -6.99 -2.96
N SER A 47 5.10 -8.04 -2.18
CA SER A 47 4.07 -8.98 -1.73
C SER A 47 3.08 -8.33 -0.75
N ILE A 48 3.57 -7.51 0.17
CA ILE A 48 2.72 -6.73 1.08
C ILE A 48 1.88 -5.74 0.28
N ALA A 49 2.47 -4.92 -0.60
CA ALA A 49 1.75 -3.94 -1.41
C ALA A 49 0.67 -4.57 -2.31
N LYS A 50 0.96 -5.73 -2.91
CA LYS A 50 -0.01 -6.50 -3.68
C LYS A 50 -1.21 -6.91 -2.83
N THR A 51 -0.95 -7.44 -1.64
CA THR A 51 -2.01 -7.91 -0.72
C THR A 51 -2.83 -6.76 -0.16
N GLU A 52 -2.19 -5.64 0.20
CA GLU A 52 -2.85 -4.50 0.83
C GLU A 52 -3.72 -3.68 -0.12
N SER A 53 -3.23 -3.40 -1.32
CA SER A 53 -3.93 -2.49 -2.23
C SER A 53 -3.95 -2.92 -3.70
N GLY A 54 -3.21 -3.96 -4.09
CA GLY A 54 -2.93 -4.24 -5.49
C GLY A 54 -2.13 -3.10 -6.15
N PHE A 55 -1.20 -2.50 -5.42
CA PHE A 55 -0.35 -1.37 -5.86
C PHE A 55 -1.12 -0.06 -6.14
N ARG A 56 -2.26 0.18 -5.49
CA ARG A 56 -3.11 1.35 -5.73
C ARG A 56 -2.95 2.39 -4.64
N GLN A 57 -2.49 3.59 -4.99
CA GLN A 57 -2.33 4.70 -4.04
C GLN A 57 -3.67 5.31 -3.62
N GLU A 58 -4.68 5.25 -4.47
CA GLU A 58 -6.04 5.71 -4.18
C GLU A 58 -6.82 4.77 -3.26
N ALA A 59 -6.30 3.57 -2.95
CA ALA A 59 -6.99 2.61 -2.09
C ALA A 59 -7.24 3.17 -0.68
N ARG A 60 -8.45 2.94 -0.19
CA ARG A 60 -8.89 3.31 1.16
C ARG A 60 -9.53 2.10 1.81
N GLY A 61 -9.02 1.71 2.97
CA GLY A 61 -9.59 0.61 3.75
C GLY A 61 -10.78 1.09 4.60
N ALA A 62 -11.67 0.16 4.94
CA ALA A 62 -12.86 0.44 5.75
C ALA A 62 -12.53 1.03 7.14
N SER A 63 -11.35 0.69 7.69
CA SER A 63 -10.85 1.21 8.96
C SER A 63 -10.04 2.51 8.81
N GLY A 64 -10.03 3.13 7.62
CA GLY A 64 -9.32 4.38 7.35
C GLY A 64 -7.85 4.21 6.96
N SER A 65 -7.41 3.02 6.61
CA SER A 65 -6.07 2.79 6.06
C SER A 65 -5.93 3.39 4.65
N ILE A 66 -4.71 3.82 4.29
CA ILE A 66 -4.47 4.69 3.15
C ILE A 66 -3.35 4.15 2.26
N GLY A 67 -3.59 4.12 0.95
CA GLY A 67 -2.59 4.01 -0.09
C GLY A 67 -2.06 2.62 -0.36
N VAL A 68 -0.93 2.57 -1.08
CA VAL A 68 -0.27 1.34 -1.53
C VAL A 68 -0.03 0.36 -0.39
N PHE A 69 0.41 0.85 0.75
CA PHE A 69 0.77 0.06 1.92
C PHE A 69 -0.29 0.08 3.04
N GLN A 70 -1.49 0.62 2.76
CA GLN A 70 -2.61 0.66 3.70
C GLN A 70 -2.21 1.13 5.10
N LEU A 71 -1.49 2.26 5.16
CA LEU A 71 -1.03 2.82 6.42
C LEU A 71 -2.19 3.46 7.19
N MET A 72 -2.30 3.12 8.47
CA MET A 72 -3.22 3.80 9.36
C MET A 72 -2.75 5.24 9.64
N PRO A 73 -3.67 6.21 9.78
CA PRO A 73 -3.31 7.61 10.06
C PRO A 73 -2.39 7.77 11.27
N GLY A 74 -2.59 6.98 12.33
CA GLY A 74 -1.73 6.99 13.51
C GLY A 74 -0.31 6.53 13.22
N THR A 75 -0.15 5.50 12.39
CA THR A 75 1.17 5.01 11.95
C THR A 75 1.86 6.06 11.08
N ALA A 76 1.15 6.67 10.13
CA ALA A 76 1.68 7.73 9.28
C ALA A 76 2.16 8.93 10.10
N LYS A 77 1.37 9.37 11.07
CA LYS A 77 1.74 10.45 12.01
C LYS A 77 2.98 10.11 12.82
N HIS A 78 3.07 8.88 13.35
CA HIS A 78 4.24 8.42 14.10
C HIS A 78 5.51 8.40 13.25
N LEU A 79 5.40 8.04 11.97
CA LEU A 79 6.50 8.01 11.01
C LEU A 79 6.83 9.39 10.41
N GLY A 80 6.01 10.42 10.67
CA GLY A 80 6.19 11.77 10.13
C GLY A 80 6.04 11.85 8.61
N ILE A 81 5.11 11.03 8.02
CA ILE A 81 4.89 10.97 6.58
C ILE A 81 3.46 11.39 6.21
N ASN A 82 3.28 11.84 4.97
CA ASN A 82 1.97 12.06 4.37
C ASN A 82 1.48 10.78 3.65
N PRO A 83 0.53 10.00 4.21
CA PRO A 83 0.12 8.73 3.60
C PRO A 83 -0.64 8.90 2.27
N TYR A 84 -1.07 10.11 1.94
CA TYR A 84 -1.75 10.43 0.67
C TYR A 84 -0.77 10.66 -0.48
N ASP A 85 0.49 10.95 -0.19
CA ASP A 85 1.57 11.02 -1.18
C ASP A 85 2.11 9.60 -1.45
N LEU A 86 2.32 9.27 -2.73
CA LEU A 86 2.77 7.94 -3.14
C LEU A 86 4.17 7.60 -2.58
N ASN A 87 5.12 8.52 -2.70
CA ASN A 87 6.49 8.27 -2.29
C ASN A 87 6.60 8.15 -0.76
N ASP A 88 5.88 9.00 -0.05
CA ASP A 88 5.78 8.95 1.41
C ASP A 88 5.07 7.68 1.89
N ASN A 89 4.00 7.25 1.23
CA ASN A 89 3.31 6.00 1.55
C ASN A 89 4.23 4.79 1.38
N ILE A 90 4.98 4.74 0.26
CA ILE A 90 5.97 3.69 0.00
C ILE A 90 7.06 3.70 1.07
N LYS A 91 7.66 4.86 1.35
CA LYS A 91 8.67 5.03 2.39
C LYS A 91 8.14 4.57 3.76
N GLY A 92 6.95 5.02 4.12
CA GLY A 92 6.33 4.69 5.40
C GLY A 92 6.05 3.20 5.56
N GLY A 93 5.51 2.53 4.52
CA GLY A 93 5.26 1.09 4.53
C GLY A 93 6.54 0.27 4.73
N ILE A 94 7.61 0.64 4.03
CA ILE A 94 8.92 -0.04 4.16
C ILE A 94 9.52 0.19 5.55
N LEU A 95 9.50 1.40 6.07
CA LEU A 95 10.00 1.70 7.42
C LEU A 95 9.21 0.99 8.51
N TYR A 96 7.88 0.91 8.35
CA TYR A 96 7.02 0.21 9.30
C TYR A 96 7.35 -1.29 9.32
N TYR A 97 7.42 -1.94 8.17
CA TYR A 97 7.85 -3.35 8.09
C TYR A 97 9.25 -3.56 8.67
N LYS A 98 10.23 -2.72 8.28
CA LYS A 98 11.61 -2.81 8.76
C LYS A 98 11.69 -2.73 10.29
N SER A 99 10.90 -1.84 10.91
CA SER A 99 10.87 -1.73 12.36
C SER A 99 10.31 -2.99 13.03
N MET A 100 9.26 -3.60 12.47
CA MET A 100 8.72 -4.87 12.98
C MET A 100 9.75 -6.00 12.86
N TYR A 101 10.42 -6.09 11.71
CA TYR A 101 11.45 -7.10 11.48
C TYR A 101 12.65 -6.96 12.42
N ASN A 102 13.12 -5.74 12.66
CA ASN A 102 14.23 -5.48 13.57
C ASN A 102 13.90 -5.86 15.02
N ILE A 103 12.64 -5.70 15.43
CA ILE A 103 12.21 -6.05 16.79
C ILE A 103 11.99 -7.56 16.95
N LEU A 104 11.42 -8.21 15.94
CA LEU A 104 10.94 -9.60 16.06
C LEU A 104 11.92 -10.64 15.52
N GLY A 105 12.83 -10.27 14.61
CA GLY A 105 13.83 -11.14 14.01
C GLY A 105 13.31 -12.24 13.09
N SER A 106 11.98 -12.26 12.82
CA SER A 106 11.33 -13.24 11.95
C SER A 106 10.48 -12.54 10.91
N ARG A 107 10.59 -12.95 9.64
CA ARG A 107 9.82 -12.43 8.53
C ARG A 107 8.33 -12.64 8.73
N GLU A 108 7.95 -13.85 9.10
CA GLU A 108 6.54 -14.22 9.30
C GLU A 108 5.92 -13.44 10.47
N GLN A 109 6.67 -13.28 11.55
CA GLN A 109 6.23 -12.46 12.68
C GLN A 109 6.15 -10.97 12.31
N ALA A 110 7.09 -10.45 11.52
CA ALA A 110 7.05 -9.06 11.05
C ALA A 110 5.83 -8.81 10.16
N ILE A 111 5.49 -9.74 9.26
CA ILE A 111 4.27 -9.68 8.43
C ILE A 111 3.02 -9.72 9.32
N ALA A 112 2.97 -10.61 10.30
CA ALA A 112 1.85 -10.68 11.25
C ALA A 112 1.69 -9.38 12.04
N ALA A 113 2.82 -8.80 12.49
CA ALA A 113 2.82 -7.52 13.22
C ALA A 113 2.45 -6.33 12.31
N TYR A 114 2.77 -6.39 11.02
CA TYR A 114 2.31 -5.40 10.06
C TYR A 114 0.77 -5.32 10.03
N ASN A 115 0.10 -6.46 10.07
CA ASN A 115 -1.36 -6.58 10.05
C ASN A 115 -2.03 -6.30 11.41
N LEU A 116 -1.52 -6.89 12.49
CA LEU A 116 -2.16 -6.86 13.82
C LEU A 116 -1.57 -5.82 14.78
N GLY A 117 -0.48 -5.16 14.38
CA GLY A 117 0.35 -4.38 15.29
C GLY A 117 1.36 -5.26 16.06
N LEU A 118 2.36 -4.61 16.65
CA LEU A 118 3.49 -5.29 17.31
C LEU A 118 3.09 -6.10 18.54
N ARG A 119 2.22 -5.54 19.39
CA ARG A 119 1.95 -6.08 20.73
C ARG A 119 1.46 -7.54 20.73
N PRO A 120 0.44 -7.94 19.95
CA PRO A 120 -0.04 -9.32 19.94
C PRO A 120 1.05 -10.32 19.58
N VAL A 121 1.86 -10.01 18.56
CA VAL A 121 2.92 -10.90 18.06
C VAL A 121 4.08 -11.00 19.04
N LYS A 122 4.51 -9.86 19.59
CA LYS A 122 5.59 -9.81 20.59
C LYS A 122 5.24 -10.59 21.86
N ASN A 123 3.99 -10.47 22.31
CA ASN A 123 3.54 -11.14 23.54
C ASN A 123 3.47 -12.65 23.39
N CYS A 124 2.95 -13.17 22.24
CA CYS A 124 2.91 -14.62 22.04
C CYS A 124 4.26 -15.19 21.57
N LYS A 125 5.18 -14.36 21.08
CA LYS A 125 6.42 -14.79 20.39
C LYS A 125 6.13 -15.75 19.23
N CYS A 126 5.01 -15.57 18.56
CA CYS A 126 4.49 -16.46 17.52
C CYS A 126 3.81 -15.65 16.40
N VAL A 127 3.36 -16.34 15.34
CA VAL A 127 2.38 -15.80 14.39
C VAL A 127 0.98 -16.13 14.96
N PRO A 128 0.19 -15.12 15.41
CA PRO A 128 -1.15 -15.37 15.90
C PRO A 128 -2.03 -16.05 14.84
N ARG A 129 -2.89 -16.96 15.27
CA ARG A 129 -3.77 -17.72 14.36
C ARG A 129 -4.61 -16.80 13.45
N SER A 130 -5.05 -15.65 13.96
CA SER A 130 -5.80 -14.64 13.18
C SER A 130 -5.00 -14.00 12.05
N ALA A 131 -3.67 -13.90 12.15
CA ALA A 131 -2.80 -13.38 11.10
C ALA A 131 -2.35 -14.44 10.08
N GLN A 132 -2.53 -15.74 10.38
CA GLN A 132 -1.98 -16.82 9.56
C GLN A 132 -2.43 -16.75 8.08
N PRO A 133 -3.71 -16.47 7.74
CA PRO A 133 -4.12 -16.35 6.34
C PRO A 133 -3.42 -15.20 5.61
N PHE A 134 -3.21 -14.06 6.28
CA PHE A 134 -2.50 -12.91 5.74
C PHE A 134 -1.02 -13.24 5.50
N VAL A 135 -0.35 -13.84 6.48
CA VAL A 135 1.05 -14.27 6.37
C VAL A 135 1.23 -15.26 5.22
N ASN A 136 0.38 -16.30 5.14
CA ASN A 136 0.47 -17.32 4.09
C ASN A 136 0.34 -16.73 2.68
N ARG A 137 -0.58 -15.77 2.48
CA ARG A 137 -0.77 -15.09 1.20
C ARG A 137 0.48 -14.31 0.80
N ILE A 138 1.03 -13.53 1.72
CA ILE A 138 2.23 -12.74 1.46
C ILE A 138 3.43 -13.63 1.20
N MET A 139 3.62 -14.70 1.96
CA MET A 139 4.73 -15.62 1.77
C MET A 139 4.66 -16.38 0.44
N LYS A 140 3.45 -16.68 -0.06
CA LYS A 140 3.25 -17.24 -1.41
C LYS A 140 3.69 -16.24 -2.49
N ASP A 141 3.24 -14.98 -2.40
CA ASP A 141 3.63 -13.93 -3.35
C ASP A 141 5.12 -13.59 -3.24
N TYR A 142 5.70 -13.66 -2.03
CA TYR A 142 7.12 -13.47 -1.80
C TYR A 142 7.98 -14.47 -2.60
N GLN A 143 7.61 -15.75 -2.61
CA GLN A 143 8.33 -16.74 -3.42
C GLN A 143 8.27 -16.40 -4.92
N TYR A 144 7.12 -15.93 -5.39
CA TYR A 144 6.98 -15.47 -6.78
C TYR A 144 7.90 -14.29 -7.09
N TYR A 145 7.86 -13.21 -6.29
CA TYR A 145 8.67 -12.00 -6.55
C TYR A 145 10.17 -12.18 -6.30
N LYS A 146 10.56 -13.23 -5.58
CA LYS A 146 11.97 -13.56 -5.38
C LYS A 146 12.61 -14.16 -6.64
N THR A 147 11.82 -14.77 -7.51
CA THR A 147 12.30 -15.51 -8.69
C THR A 147 12.00 -14.80 -10.00
N HIS A 148 11.22 -13.73 -9.99
CA HIS A 148 10.80 -12.93 -11.15
C HIS A 148 11.11 -11.46 -10.96
#